data_c3e6697cda32840fadc559ba2e1fe646
#
_entry.id   c3e6697cda32840fadc559ba2e1fe646
#
_cell.length_a   1.000
_cell.length_b   1.000
_cell.length_c   1.000
_cell.angle_alpha   90.00
_cell.angle_beta   90.00
_cell.angle_gamma   90.00
#
_symmetry.space_group_name_H-M   'P 1'
#
loop_
_entity.id
_entity.type
_entity.pdbx_description
1 polymer ?
#
loop_
_entity_poly.entity_id
_entity_poly.type
_entity_poly.pdbx_seq_one_letter_code
_entity_poly.pdbx_strand_id
1 'polypeptide(L)'
;MGDSAIAAGRIARQVKRSNVLDMRQIVLDTETTGLDPKQGHRIIEIGCVEIDNRRLTGRNFHCYLNPDRDIDEAAIEVHGLTRQFLSDKPRFKEIEEEFLEFVTGTELIIHNAPFDIGFLDSELTLSSSNQSMNSVCTVLDTLVLAREKHPGQRNNLDALCKRYGVDNTQRDLHGALLDAEILADVYLVMTSGQSSLALREESSEAAVNFSKSRKLDPARTPPRVIRASAEELRAHEARLDEIDRKCDERSLWRRVGDSQD
;
A
#
# COMPACT_ATOMS: atom_id res chain seq x y z
N MET A 1 54.06 -0.88 3.28
CA MET A 1 53.21 -1.87 2.60
C MET A 1 52.21 -2.32 3.63
N GLY A 2 50.95 -2.01 3.41
CA GLY A 2 49.85 -2.46 4.27
C GLY A 2 49.06 -1.30 4.87
N ASP A 3 48.07 -0.74 4.10
CA ASP A 3 46.92 -0.05 4.65
C ASP A 3 46.01 0.42 3.46
N SER A 4 45.40 -0.53 2.80
CA SER A 4 44.46 -0.21 1.72
C SER A 4 43.28 -1.19 1.59
N ALA A 5 42.97 -1.97 2.63
CA ALA A 5 41.95 -3.03 2.56
C ALA A 5 40.78 -2.85 3.56
N ILE A 6 40.71 -1.74 4.30
CA ILE A 6 39.69 -1.57 5.36
C ILE A 6 38.59 -0.53 5.01
N ALA A 7 38.72 0.17 3.89
CA ALA A 7 37.73 1.23 3.51
C ALA A 7 36.51 0.76 2.69
N ALA A 8 36.52 -0.47 2.15
CA ALA A 8 35.44 -0.96 1.28
C ALA A 8 34.26 -1.66 2.01
N GLY A 9 34.35 -1.85 3.33
CA GLY A 9 33.40 -2.65 4.10
C GLY A 9 32.31 -1.88 4.87
N ARG A 10 32.19 -0.57 4.72
CA ARG A 10 31.31 0.25 5.58
C ARG A 10 30.18 1.05 4.90
N ILE A 11 29.98 0.90 3.60
CA ILE A 11 28.90 1.62 2.90
C ILE A 11 27.61 0.78 2.75
N ALA A 12 27.67 -0.51 3.04
CA ALA A 12 26.50 -1.40 2.96
C ALA A 12 25.88 -1.62 4.35
N ARG A 13 25.24 -0.64 4.94
CA ARG A 13 24.21 -0.83 6.01
C ARG A 13 23.73 0.49 6.61
N GLN A 14 23.07 1.30 5.82
CA GLN A 14 22.21 2.34 6.38
C GLN A 14 20.99 2.56 5.47
N VAL A 15 20.24 1.48 5.21
CA VAL A 15 18.83 1.64 4.89
C VAL A 15 18.20 2.07 6.20
N LYS A 16 18.05 3.38 6.38
CA LYS A 16 17.20 3.94 7.44
C LYS A 16 15.85 3.26 7.30
N ARG A 17 15.38 2.57 8.34
CA ARG A 17 13.99 2.21 8.53
C ARG A 17 13.19 3.51 8.62
N SER A 18 12.82 4.07 7.48
CA SER A 18 11.83 5.14 7.40
C SER A 18 10.50 4.54 7.85
N ASN A 19 9.79 5.28 8.70
CA ASN A 19 8.45 4.90 9.14
C ASN A 19 7.59 4.58 7.91
N VAL A 20 6.88 3.45 7.93
CA VAL A 20 5.93 2.99 6.90
C VAL A 20 4.83 4.03 6.58
N LEU A 21 4.74 5.08 7.38
CA LEU A 21 3.76 6.17 7.23
C LEU A 21 4.22 7.32 6.31
N ASP A 22 5.46 7.31 5.81
CA ASP A 22 6.04 8.43 5.06
C ASP A 22 6.71 7.96 3.76
N MET A 23 6.25 6.85 3.20
CA MET A 23 6.77 6.29 1.96
C MET A 23 5.84 6.63 0.79
N ARG A 24 6.43 7.27 -0.20
CA ARG A 24 5.84 7.42 -1.52
C ARG A 24 5.63 6.04 -2.12
N GLN A 25 4.41 5.73 -2.51
CA GLN A 25 4.00 4.45 -3.09
C GLN A 25 3.53 4.67 -4.53
N ILE A 26 3.82 3.72 -5.39
CA ILE A 26 3.36 3.72 -6.78
C ILE A 26 2.57 2.44 -7.01
N VAL A 27 1.31 2.57 -7.38
CA VAL A 27 0.51 1.43 -7.85
C VAL A 27 0.78 1.27 -9.34
N LEU A 28 1.15 0.07 -9.76
CA LEU A 28 1.55 -0.22 -11.13
C LEU A 28 0.78 -1.41 -11.68
N ASP A 29 0.42 -1.31 -12.94
CA ASP A 29 -0.10 -2.40 -13.76
C ASP A 29 0.49 -2.30 -15.16
N THR A 30 0.57 -3.45 -15.90
CA THR A 30 1.09 -3.50 -17.27
C THR A 30 0.21 -4.35 -18.16
N GLU A 31 0.05 -3.91 -19.44
CA GLU A 31 -0.46 -4.76 -20.50
C GLU A 31 0.69 -5.27 -21.36
N THR A 32 0.54 -6.48 -21.88
CA THR A 32 1.62 -7.19 -22.57
C THR A 32 1.15 -7.87 -23.84
N THR A 33 2.09 -8.23 -24.75
CA THR A 33 1.77 -8.96 -25.98
C THR A 33 1.41 -10.44 -25.73
N GLY A 34 1.53 -10.95 -24.52
CA GLY A 34 1.26 -12.33 -24.12
C GLY A 34 1.80 -12.61 -22.71
N LEU A 35 1.90 -13.87 -22.31
CA LEU A 35 2.00 -14.24 -20.89
C LEU A 35 3.43 -14.41 -20.34
N ASP A 36 4.45 -14.61 -21.18
CA ASP A 36 5.79 -14.98 -20.70
C ASP A 36 6.90 -14.18 -21.42
N PRO A 37 7.62 -13.31 -20.71
CA PRO A 37 8.70 -12.53 -21.32
C PRO A 37 9.84 -13.41 -21.86
N LYS A 38 10.01 -14.65 -21.37
CA LYS A 38 11.01 -15.59 -21.87
C LYS A 38 10.69 -16.09 -23.28
N GLN A 39 9.44 -16.00 -23.72
CA GLN A 39 9.01 -16.28 -25.08
C GLN A 39 9.12 -15.03 -25.98
N GLY A 40 9.75 -13.98 -25.49
CA GLY A 40 9.96 -12.73 -26.18
C GLY A 40 8.74 -11.81 -26.16
N HIS A 41 7.72 -12.07 -25.33
CA HIS A 41 6.63 -11.13 -25.15
C HIS A 41 7.12 -9.84 -24.51
N ARG A 42 6.44 -8.75 -24.81
CA ARG A 42 6.86 -7.37 -24.52
C ARG A 42 5.74 -6.62 -23.81
N ILE A 43 6.10 -5.61 -23.07
CA ILE A 43 5.15 -4.62 -22.50
C ILE A 43 4.63 -3.73 -23.63
N ILE A 44 3.33 -3.43 -23.61
CA ILE A 44 2.66 -2.55 -24.57
C ILE A 44 1.94 -1.36 -23.92
N GLU A 45 1.68 -1.43 -22.61
CA GLU A 45 1.17 -0.32 -21.83
C GLU A 45 1.73 -0.40 -20.40
N ILE A 46 2.08 0.74 -19.84
CA ILE A 46 2.45 0.89 -18.43
C ILE A 46 1.53 1.96 -17.83
N GLY A 47 0.85 1.61 -16.76
CA GLY A 47 0.05 2.51 -15.94
C GLY A 47 0.55 2.57 -14.51
N CYS A 48 0.83 3.78 -14.02
CA CYS A 48 1.27 3.99 -12.64
C CYS A 48 0.50 5.15 -12.03
N VAL A 49 0.05 5.00 -10.79
CA VAL A 49 -0.54 6.10 -10.00
C VAL A 49 0.20 6.26 -8.67
N GLU A 50 0.39 7.50 -8.26
CA GLU A 50 1.13 7.82 -7.04
C GLU A 50 0.20 7.94 -5.85
N ILE A 51 0.60 7.29 -4.76
CA ILE A 51 0.02 7.44 -3.43
C ILE A 51 1.07 8.05 -2.51
N ASP A 52 0.70 9.13 -1.84
CA ASP A 52 1.48 9.71 -0.74
C ASP A 52 0.62 9.81 0.51
N ASN A 53 1.15 9.36 1.63
CA ASN A 53 0.41 9.36 2.91
C ASN A 53 -1.02 8.80 2.79
N ARG A 54 -1.18 7.68 2.06
CA ARG A 54 -2.45 6.99 1.80
C ARG A 54 -3.48 7.84 1.05
N ARG A 55 -3.04 8.75 0.21
CA ARG A 55 -3.89 9.57 -0.67
C ARG A 55 -3.34 9.55 -2.07
N LEU A 56 -4.23 9.43 -3.05
CA LEU A 56 -3.87 9.66 -4.44
C LEU A 56 -3.43 11.12 -4.60
N THR A 57 -2.25 11.33 -5.20
CA THR A 57 -1.70 12.67 -5.43
C THR A 57 -2.20 13.31 -6.71
N GLY A 58 -2.77 12.50 -7.61
CA GLY A 58 -3.12 12.88 -8.97
C GLY A 58 -1.94 12.82 -9.95
N ARG A 59 -0.72 12.52 -9.47
CA ARG A 59 0.42 12.25 -10.36
C ARG A 59 0.33 10.82 -10.87
N ASN A 60 0.55 10.65 -12.14
CA ASN A 60 0.58 9.34 -12.80
C ASN A 60 1.71 9.29 -13.84
N PHE A 61 2.06 8.07 -14.22
CA PHE A 61 2.87 7.78 -15.41
C PHE A 61 2.05 6.83 -16.27
N HIS A 62 1.82 7.20 -17.54
CA HIS A 62 1.06 6.41 -18.48
C HIS A 62 1.71 6.43 -19.84
N CYS A 63 2.03 5.26 -20.39
CA CYS A 63 2.67 5.17 -21.68
C CYS A 63 2.25 3.92 -22.42
N TYR A 64 1.87 4.08 -23.71
CA TYR A 64 1.74 2.99 -24.66
C TYR A 64 3.08 2.77 -25.34
N LEU A 65 3.41 1.51 -25.60
CA LEU A 65 4.72 1.11 -26.12
C LEU A 65 4.59 0.31 -27.42
N ASN A 66 5.50 0.56 -28.35
CA ASN A 66 5.66 -0.28 -29.52
C ASN A 66 6.50 -1.52 -29.17
N PRO A 67 5.91 -2.73 -29.22
CA PRO A 67 6.62 -3.95 -28.85
C PRO A 67 7.57 -4.48 -29.95
N ASP A 68 7.56 -3.91 -31.15
CA ASP A 68 8.26 -4.44 -32.36
C ASP A 68 7.94 -5.91 -32.70
N ARG A 69 6.78 -6.40 -32.27
CA ARG A 69 6.31 -7.77 -32.49
C ARG A 69 4.79 -7.84 -32.59
N ASP A 70 4.29 -9.01 -33.04
CA ASP A 70 2.86 -9.27 -33.00
C ASP A 70 2.34 -9.51 -31.58
N ILE A 71 1.07 -9.24 -31.40
CA ILE A 71 0.34 -9.40 -30.16
C ILE A 71 -0.51 -10.65 -30.26
N ASP A 72 -0.53 -11.48 -29.25
CA ASP A 72 -1.38 -12.67 -29.21
C ASP A 72 -2.86 -12.28 -29.26
N GLU A 73 -3.68 -13.00 -30.03
CA GLU A 73 -5.11 -12.72 -30.15
C GLU A 73 -5.82 -12.72 -28.80
N ALA A 74 -5.47 -13.67 -27.94
CA ALA A 74 -6.01 -13.73 -26.56
C ALA A 74 -5.67 -12.50 -25.72
N ALA A 75 -4.52 -11.86 -25.94
CA ALA A 75 -4.15 -10.62 -25.26
C ALA A 75 -4.97 -9.44 -25.81
N ILE A 76 -5.16 -9.38 -27.14
CA ILE A 76 -6.00 -8.34 -27.77
C ILE A 76 -7.44 -8.42 -27.28
N GLU A 77 -8.00 -9.63 -27.09
CA GLU A 77 -9.34 -9.81 -26.52
C GLU A 77 -9.47 -9.22 -25.09
N VAL A 78 -8.38 -9.19 -24.32
CA VAL A 78 -8.36 -8.68 -22.95
C VAL A 78 -8.24 -7.15 -22.91
N HIS A 79 -7.22 -6.58 -23.58
CA HIS A 79 -6.90 -5.14 -23.47
C HIS A 79 -7.32 -4.31 -24.71
N GLY A 80 -7.69 -4.94 -25.83
CA GLY A 80 -8.16 -4.25 -27.03
C GLY A 80 -7.10 -3.51 -27.84
N LEU A 81 -5.83 -3.51 -27.40
CA LEU A 81 -4.75 -2.80 -28.09
C LEU A 81 -4.27 -3.57 -29.32
N THR A 82 -4.19 -2.87 -30.45
CA THR A 82 -3.78 -3.46 -31.71
C THR A 82 -2.36 -3.04 -32.08
N ARG A 83 -1.67 -3.88 -32.86
CA ARG A 83 -0.35 -3.56 -33.41
C ARG A 83 -0.36 -2.23 -34.21
N GLN A 84 -1.44 -1.96 -34.95
CA GLN A 84 -1.58 -0.73 -35.72
C GLN A 84 -1.59 0.50 -34.80
N PHE A 85 -2.33 0.45 -33.69
CA PHE A 85 -2.38 1.53 -32.68
C PHE A 85 -1.02 1.79 -32.04
N LEU A 86 -0.23 0.72 -31.82
CA LEU A 86 1.07 0.81 -31.13
C LEU A 86 2.24 1.12 -32.06
N SER A 87 2.03 1.15 -33.38
CA SER A 87 3.11 1.26 -34.39
C SER A 87 3.88 2.59 -34.31
N ASP A 88 3.24 3.67 -33.86
CA ASP A 88 3.79 5.02 -33.72
C ASP A 88 4.21 5.37 -32.29
N LYS A 89 4.09 4.44 -31.36
CA LYS A 89 4.42 4.63 -29.95
C LYS A 89 5.93 4.45 -29.71
N PRO A 90 6.47 5.07 -28.63
CA PRO A 90 7.87 4.86 -28.27
C PRO A 90 8.14 3.41 -27.89
N ARG A 91 9.38 2.98 -27.96
CA ARG A 91 9.85 1.72 -27.38
C ARG A 91 10.17 1.91 -25.91
N PHE A 92 10.18 0.82 -25.13
CA PHE A 92 10.54 0.89 -23.70
C PHE A 92 11.85 1.62 -23.46
N LYS A 93 12.88 1.36 -24.24
CA LYS A 93 14.18 2.03 -24.14
C LYS A 93 14.10 3.56 -24.21
N GLU A 94 13.12 4.10 -24.93
CA GLU A 94 12.97 5.56 -25.12
C GLU A 94 12.33 6.24 -23.92
N ILE A 95 11.61 5.46 -23.09
CA ILE A 95 10.92 5.97 -21.90
C ILE A 95 11.54 5.44 -20.58
N GLU A 96 12.57 4.61 -20.69
CA GLU A 96 13.18 3.91 -19.52
C GLU A 96 13.63 4.91 -18.44
N GLU A 97 14.33 5.98 -18.83
CA GLU A 97 14.84 6.97 -17.88
C GLU A 97 13.70 7.66 -17.12
N GLU A 98 12.66 8.10 -17.83
CA GLU A 98 11.48 8.75 -17.23
C GLU A 98 10.72 7.80 -16.31
N PHE A 99 10.55 6.54 -16.75
CA PHE A 99 9.90 5.50 -15.93
C PHE A 99 10.70 5.22 -14.66
N LEU A 100 12.01 5.01 -14.77
CA LEU A 100 12.87 4.75 -13.62
C LEU A 100 12.93 5.93 -12.66
N GLU A 101 12.95 7.18 -13.15
CA GLU A 101 12.86 8.37 -12.30
C GLU A 101 11.55 8.38 -11.51
N PHE A 102 10.44 7.96 -12.14
CA PHE A 102 9.13 7.94 -11.49
C PHE A 102 9.04 6.90 -10.36
N VAL A 103 9.67 5.72 -10.51
CA VAL A 103 9.53 4.59 -9.56
C VAL A 103 10.68 4.45 -8.57
N THR A 104 11.83 5.08 -8.80
CA THR A 104 13.02 4.91 -7.95
C THR A 104 12.78 5.37 -6.52
N GLY A 105 13.19 4.53 -5.57
CA GLY A 105 13.10 4.83 -4.14
C GLY A 105 11.69 4.74 -3.56
N THR A 106 10.72 4.17 -4.31
CA THR A 106 9.34 3.99 -3.88
C THR A 106 9.05 2.54 -3.46
N GLU A 107 7.87 2.30 -2.91
CA GLU A 107 7.27 0.97 -2.83
C GLU A 107 6.28 0.79 -3.98
N LEU A 108 6.55 -0.17 -4.88
CA LEU A 108 5.61 -0.56 -5.93
C LEU A 108 4.53 -1.48 -5.35
N ILE A 109 3.28 -1.13 -5.62
CA ILE A 109 2.10 -1.91 -5.26
C ILE A 109 1.55 -2.52 -6.54
N ILE A 110 1.61 -3.84 -6.65
CA ILE A 110 1.26 -4.56 -7.87
C ILE A 110 0.36 -5.75 -7.51
N HIS A 111 -0.58 -6.11 -8.38
CA HIS A 111 -1.42 -7.27 -8.19
C HIS A 111 -0.88 -8.47 -8.97
N ASN A 112 -0.34 -9.48 -8.30
CA ASN A 112 0.44 -10.58 -8.88
C ASN A 112 1.81 -10.08 -9.40
N ALA A 113 2.53 -9.38 -8.56
CA ALA A 113 3.78 -8.68 -8.86
C ALA A 113 4.83 -9.50 -9.64
N PRO A 114 4.99 -10.83 -9.48
CA PRO A 114 5.96 -11.58 -10.27
C PRO A 114 5.76 -11.48 -11.79
N PHE A 115 4.52 -11.25 -12.26
CA PHE A 115 4.22 -11.06 -13.68
C PHE A 115 4.83 -9.75 -14.20
N ASP A 116 4.43 -8.63 -13.64
CA ASP A 116 4.86 -7.30 -14.10
C ASP A 116 6.36 -7.08 -13.89
N ILE A 117 6.89 -7.47 -12.74
CA ILE A 117 8.32 -7.38 -12.44
C ILE A 117 9.14 -8.23 -13.43
N GLY A 118 8.66 -9.42 -13.79
CA GLY A 118 9.32 -10.27 -14.78
C GLY A 118 9.39 -9.61 -16.16
N PHE A 119 8.34 -8.92 -16.57
CA PHE A 119 8.32 -8.16 -17.82
C PHE A 119 9.20 -6.91 -17.76
N LEU A 120 9.13 -6.12 -16.69
CA LEU A 120 9.94 -4.93 -16.51
C LEU A 120 11.44 -5.27 -16.48
N ASP A 121 11.85 -6.31 -15.76
CA ASP A 121 13.24 -6.77 -15.72
C ASP A 121 13.72 -7.29 -17.10
N SER A 122 12.82 -7.90 -17.88
CA SER A 122 13.11 -8.30 -19.26
C SER A 122 13.34 -7.09 -20.15
N GLU A 123 12.50 -6.07 -20.08
CA GLU A 123 12.65 -4.82 -20.83
C GLU A 123 13.96 -4.08 -20.49
N LEU A 124 14.28 -3.98 -19.18
CA LEU A 124 15.54 -3.41 -18.72
C LEU A 124 16.75 -4.16 -19.26
N THR A 125 16.68 -5.49 -19.31
CA THR A 125 17.74 -6.33 -19.89
C THR A 125 17.89 -6.08 -21.40
N LEU A 126 16.78 -5.96 -22.14
CA LEU A 126 16.77 -5.71 -23.57
C LEU A 126 17.29 -4.31 -23.93
N SER A 127 17.06 -3.32 -23.07
CA SER A 127 17.61 -1.96 -23.24
C SER A 127 19.08 -1.85 -22.83
N SER A 128 19.69 -2.95 -22.38
CA SER A 128 21.07 -3.02 -21.87
C SER A 128 21.26 -2.25 -20.55
N SER A 129 20.22 -2.09 -19.76
CA SER A 129 20.32 -1.56 -18.40
C SER A 129 20.99 -2.57 -17.48
N ASN A 130 21.82 -2.07 -16.57
CA ASN A 130 22.41 -2.89 -15.50
C ASN A 130 21.52 -2.89 -14.23
N GLN A 131 20.32 -2.38 -14.32
CA GLN A 131 19.39 -2.25 -13.19
C GLN A 131 18.34 -3.38 -13.24
N SER A 132 17.78 -3.69 -12.10
CA SER A 132 16.59 -4.51 -11.94
C SER A 132 15.57 -3.79 -11.07
N MET A 133 14.29 -4.10 -11.18
CA MET A 133 13.26 -3.45 -10.38
C MET A 133 13.54 -3.57 -8.89
N ASN A 134 14.00 -4.72 -8.43
CA ASN A 134 14.38 -4.92 -7.02
C ASN A 134 15.60 -4.10 -6.55
N SER A 135 16.39 -3.55 -7.48
CA SER A 135 17.52 -2.68 -7.13
C SER A 135 17.11 -1.20 -6.97
N VAL A 136 15.97 -0.80 -7.55
CA VAL A 136 15.51 0.59 -7.59
C VAL A 136 14.32 0.87 -6.68
N CYS A 137 13.51 -0.13 -6.39
CA CYS A 137 12.30 0.01 -5.55
C CYS A 137 12.07 -1.24 -4.68
N THR A 138 11.17 -1.12 -3.70
CA THR A 138 10.60 -2.27 -2.99
C THR A 138 9.28 -2.67 -3.65
N VAL A 139 8.85 -3.92 -3.48
CA VAL A 139 7.62 -4.43 -4.13
C VAL A 139 6.68 -5.02 -3.09
N LEU A 140 5.41 -4.62 -3.13
CA LEU A 140 4.31 -5.19 -2.37
C LEU A 140 3.35 -5.87 -3.32
N ASP A 141 3.17 -7.19 -3.16
CA ASP A 141 2.21 -7.98 -3.94
C ASP A 141 0.84 -7.99 -3.24
N THR A 142 -0.14 -7.30 -3.82
CA THR A 142 -1.49 -7.21 -3.27
C THR A 142 -2.27 -8.52 -3.40
N LEU A 143 -1.91 -9.43 -4.32
CA LEU A 143 -2.52 -10.75 -4.41
C LEU A 143 -2.11 -11.62 -3.23
N VAL A 144 -0.84 -11.57 -2.81
CA VAL A 144 -0.35 -12.25 -1.60
C VAL A 144 -1.08 -11.70 -0.37
N LEU A 145 -1.11 -10.38 -0.22
CA LEU A 145 -1.82 -9.71 0.87
C LEU A 145 -3.32 -10.08 0.91
N ALA A 146 -3.98 -10.11 -0.25
CA ALA A 146 -5.39 -10.49 -0.35
C ALA A 146 -5.63 -11.95 0.03
N ARG A 147 -4.73 -12.86 -0.35
CA ARG A 147 -4.81 -14.29 0.02
C ARG A 147 -4.65 -14.50 1.52
N GLU A 148 -3.79 -13.75 2.18
CA GLU A 148 -3.65 -13.78 3.63
C GLU A 148 -4.91 -13.29 4.34
N LYS A 149 -5.54 -12.23 3.85
CA LYS A 149 -6.78 -11.68 4.41
C LYS A 149 -8.02 -12.52 4.10
N HIS A 150 -8.05 -13.19 2.95
CA HIS A 150 -9.21 -13.92 2.42
C HIS A 150 -8.80 -15.31 1.91
N PRO A 151 -8.34 -16.20 2.81
CA PRO A 151 -7.91 -17.53 2.42
C PRO A 151 -9.06 -18.32 1.79
N GLY A 152 -8.74 -19.06 0.71
CA GLY A 152 -9.70 -19.90 -0.01
C GLY A 152 -10.73 -19.16 -0.87
N GLN A 153 -10.65 -17.84 -0.97
CA GLN A 153 -11.54 -17.03 -1.82
C GLN A 153 -10.87 -16.61 -3.13
N ARG A 154 -11.68 -16.17 -4.11
CA ARG A 154 -11.16 -15.50 -5.30
C ARG A 154 -10.59 -14.14 -4.89
N ASN A 155 -9.36 -13.85 -5.34
CA ASN A 155 -8.64 -12.64 -5.00
C ASN A 155 -8.08 -11.92 -6.25
N ASN A 156 -8.68 -12.13 -7.45
CA ASN A 156 -8.40 -11.28 -8.61
C ASN A 156 -9.00 -9.87 -8.39
N LEU A 157 -8.59 -8.91 -9.18
CA LEU A 157 -8.97 -7.49 -9.02
C LEU A 157 -10.50 -7.31 -8.97
N ASP A 158 -11.26 -7.94 -9.88
CA ASP A 158 -12.72 -7.86 -9.89
C ASP A 158 -13.39 -8.41 -8.62
N ALA A 159 -12.87 -9.54 -8.11
CA ALA A 159 -13.38 -10.11 -6.87
C ALA A 159 -13.08 -9.20 -5.66
N LEU A 160 -11.95 -8.51 -5.68
CA LEU A 160 -11.58 -7.54 -4.65
C LEU A 160 -12.44 -6.27 -4.76
N CYS A 161 -12.66 -5.74 -5.98
CA CYS A 161 -13.57 -4.60 -6.20
C CYS A 161 -14.96 -4.90 -5.62
N LYS A 162 -15.54 -6.05 -5.98
CA LYS A 162 -16.84 -6.47 -5.46
C LYS A 162 -16.85 -6.60 -3.93
N ARG A 163 -15.78 -7.12 -3.35
CA ARG A 163 -15.67 -7.35 -1.89
C ARG A 163 -15.53 -6.05 -1.11
N TYR A 164 -14.76 -5.11 -1.65
CA TYR A 164 -14.47 -3.84 -0.98
C TYR A 164 -15.37 -2.69 -1.41
N GLY A 165 -16.32 -2.93 -2.34
CA GLY A 165 -17.25 -1.92 -2.83
C GLY A 165 -16.57 -0.84 -3.67
N VAL A 166 -15.49 -1.20 -4.38
CA VAL A 166 -14.82 -0.32 -5.33
C VAL A 166 -15.52 -0.43 -6.68
N ASP A 167 -15.85 0.72 -7.27
CA ASP A 167 -16.51 0.78 -8.58
C ASP A 167 -15.51 0.45 -9.69
N ASN A 168 -15.82 -0.56 -10.49
CA ASN A 168 -15.07 -0.96 -11.68
C ASN A 168 -15.97 -1.03 -12.93
N THR A 169 -17.09 -0.31 -12.95
CA THR A 169 -18.07 -0.33 -14.05
C THR A 169 -17.53 0.26 -15.35
N GLN A 170 -16.46 1.06 -15.30
CA GLN A 170 -15.80 1.63 -16.48
C GLN A 170 -14.77 0.70 -17.11
N ARG A 171 -14.56 -0.49 -16.53
CA ARG A 171 -13.58 -1.48 -16.98
C ARG A 171 -14.20 -2.46 -17.98
N ASP A 172 -14.55 -1.95 -19.18
CA ASP A 172 -15.04 -2.80 -20.29
C ASP A 172 -13.91 -3.65 -20.88
N LEU A 173 -12.72 -3.08 -20.96
CA LEU A 173 -11.46 -3.73 -21.34
C LEU A 173 -10.41 -3.44 -20.27
N HIS A 174 -9.39 -4.26 -20.22
CA HIS A 174 -8.23 -4.02 -19.37
C HIS A 174 -7.39 -2.87 -19.94
N GLY A 175 -6.96 -1.98 -19.09
CA GLY A 175 -6.04 -0.90 -19.43
C GLY A 175 -5.18 -0.59 -18.21
N ALA A 176 -3.85 -0.55 -18.41
CA ALA A 176 -2.90 -0.52 -17.31
C ALA A 176 -3.11 0.68 -16.37
N LEU A 177 -3.42 1.86 -16.89
CA LEU A 177 -3.68 3.01 -16.01
C LEU A 177 -4.97 2.86 -15.21
N LEU A 178 -6.06 2.44 -15.86
CA LEU A 178 -7.35 2.23 -15.19
C LEU A 178 -7.24 1.12 -14.12
N ASP A 179 -6.55 0.03 -14.44
CA ASP A 179 -6.36 -1.09 -13.52
C ASP A 179 -5.47 -0.68 -12.33
N ALA A 180 -4.45 0.17 -12.55
CA ALA A 180 -3.67 0.77 -11.47
C ALA A 180 -4.50 1.70 -10.58
N GLU A 181 -5.41 2.52 -11.14
CA GLU A 181 -6.33 3.38 -10.38
C GLU A 181 -7.29 2.55 -9.52
N ILE A 182 -7.94 1.54 -10.11
CA ILE A 182 -8.84 0.61 -9.40
C ILE A 182 -8.07 -0.14 -8.30
N LEU A 183 -6.86 -0.63 -8.61
CA LEU A 183 -6.01 -1.31 -7.64
C LEU A 183 -5.62 -0.40 -6.48
N ALA A 184 -5.35 0.88 -6.74
CA ALA A 184 -5.05 1.86 -5.71
C ALA A 184 -6.21 2.01 -4.72
N ASP A 185 -7.44 2.13 -5.22
CA ASP A 185 -8.63 2.22 -4.38
C ASP A 185 -8.86 0.94 -3.58
N VAL A 186 -8.74 -0.23 -4.22
CA VAL A 186 -8.82 -1.54 -3.54
C VAL A 186 -7.76 -1.64 -2.45
N TYR A 187 -6.51 -1.28 -2.73
CA TYR A 187 -5.41 -1.32 -1.77
C TYR A 187 -5.66 -0.41 -0.57
N LEU A 188 -6.10 0.81 -0.81
CA LEU A 188 -6.41 1.78 0.25
C LEU A 188 -7.54 1.28 1.15
N VAL A 189 -8.61 0.71 0.59
CA VAL A 189 -9.72 0.14 1.38
C VAL A 189 -9.30 -1.14 2.09
N MET A 190 -8.63 -2.07 1.39
CA MET A 190 -8.15 -3.33 1.94
C MET A 190 -7.22 -3.15 3.14
N THR A 191 -6.43 -2.08 3.16
CA THR A 191 -5.48 -1.76 4.22
C THR A 191 -5.98 -0.72 5.22
N SER A 192 -7.14 -0.09 5.02
CA SER A 192 -7.71 0.94 5.91
C SER A 192 -8.20 0.40 7.25
N GLY A 193 -8.64 -0.86 7.32
CA GLY A 193 -9.04 -1.54 8.56
C GLY A 193 -7.88 -1.92 9.49
N GLN A 194 -6.67 -1.77 9.02
CA GLN A 194 -5.43 -1.94 9.77
C GLN A 194 -4.82 -0.60 10.20
N SER A 195 -5.61 0.34 10.76
CA SER A 195 -5.02 1.13 11.83
C SER A 195 -4.75 0.14 12.95
N SER A 196 -3.65 -0.60 12.81
CA SER A 196 -3.17 -1.44 13.87
C SER A 196 -3.00 -0.54 15.06
N LEU A 197 -3.69 -0.83 16.13
CA LEU A 197 -3.03 -0.92 17.42
C LEU A 197 -1.87 -1.93 17.23
N ALA A 198 -0.88 -1.57 16.46
CA ALA A 198 0.46 -2.00 16.68
C ALA A 198 0.87 -1.32 17.98
N LEU A 199 0.40 -1.87 19.07
CA LEU A 199 1.24 -2.01 20.25
C LEU A 199 2.50 -2.66 19.69
N ARG A 200 3.46 -1.79 19.31
CA ARG A 200 4.80 -2.22 18.98
C ARG A 200 5.22 -3.15 20.11
N GLU A 201 5.38 -4.41 19.82
CA GLU A 201 6.42 -5.17 20.47
C GLU A 201 7.74 -4.50 20.07
N GLU A 202 8.00 -3.37 20.70
CA GLU A 202 9.33 -2.80 20.73
C GLU A 202 10.18 -3.86 21.41
N SER A 203 11.14 -4.38 20.61
CA SER A 203 12.23 -5.22 21.08
C SER A 203 12.60 -4.84 22.51
N SER A 204 12.78 -5.85 23.36
CA SER A 204 12.98 -5.84 24.81
C SER A 204 13.98 -4.81 25.38
N GLU A 205 14.72 -4.07 24.55
CA GLU A 205 15.64 -3.02 24.98
C GLU A 205 14.98 -1.63 25.15
N ALA A 206 13.85 -1.37 24.48
CA ALA A 206 13.10 -0.12 24.66
C ALA A 206 12.06 -0.22 25.79
N ALA A 207 11.62 -1.43 26.16
CA ALA A 207 10.68 -1.66 27.26
C ALA A 207 11.24 -1.26 28.64
N VAL A 208 12.58 -1.23 28.80
CA VAL A 208 13.22 -0.84 30.07
C VAL A 208 13.10 0.68 30.34
N ASN A 209 12.83 1.49 29.32
CA ASN A 209 12.70 2.94 29.50
C ASN A 209 11.26 3.43 29.76
N PHE A 210 10.22 2.60 29.51
CA PHE A 210 8.83 2.97 29.80
C PHE A 210 8.45 2.77 31.27
N SER A 211 9.16 1.95 32.03
CA SER A 211 8.92 1.75 33.46
C SER A 211 9.55 2.81 34.37
N LYS A 212 10.32 3.76 33.84
CA LYS A 212 10.64 4.98 34.56
C LYS A 212 9.44 5.92 34.45
N SER A 213 8.49 5.79 35.36
CA SER A 213 7.46 6.81 35.54
C SER A 213 8.16 8.17 35.60
N ARG A 214 7.93 8.99 34.56
CA ARG A 214 8.46 10.35 34.52
C ARG A 214 7.89 11.06 35.72
N LYS A 215 8.69 11.23 36.77
CA LYS A 215 8.26 11.99 37.95
C LYS A 215 7.83 13.35 37.44
N LEU A 216 6.54 13.64 37.60
CA LEU A 216 6.00 14.94 37.24
C LEU A 216 6.75 15.99 38.08
N ASP A 217 7.18 17.07 37.42
CA ASP A 217 7.80 18.19 38.07
C ASP A 217 6.84 18.72 39.19
N PRO A 218 7.25 18.71 40.46
CA PRO A 218 6.40 19.19 41.55
C PRO A 218 5.97 20.66 41.40
N ALA A 219 6.68 21.44 40.57
CA ALA A 219 6.36 22.84 40.29
C ALA A 219 5.32 23.00 39.16
N ARG A 220 4.90 21.93 38.51
CA ARG A 220 3.90 21.99 37.44
C ARG A 220 2.52 22.25 38.03
N THR A 221 1.87 23.33 37.60
CA THR A 221 0.47 23.61 37.93
C THR A 221 -0.40 22.40 37.56
N PRO A 222 -1.13 21.79 38.50
CA PRO A 222 -1.96 20.63 38.17
C PRO A 222 -3.00 21.00 37.12
N PRO A 223 -3.34 20.08 36.22
CA PRO A 223 -4.36 20.34 35.23
C PRO A 223 -5.69 20.66 35.89
N ARG A 224 -6.42 21.61 35.34
CA ARG A 224 -7.75 21.99 35.84
C ARG A 224 -8.70 20.79 35.66
N VAL A 225 -9.17 20.25 36.78
CA VAL A 225 -10.21 19.23 36.78
C VAL A 225 -11.56 19.92 36.56
N ILE A 226 -12.17 19.66 35.41
CA ILE A 226 -13.54 20.10 35.09
C ILE A 226 -14.48 19.06 35.71
N ARG A 227 -15.27 19.51 36.68
CA ARG A 227 -16.30 18.67 37.30
C ARG A 227 -17.62 18.88 36.58
N ALA A 228 -18.42 17.83 36.48
CA ALA A 228 -19.75 17.92 35.90
C ALA A 228 -20.62 18.90 36.68
N SER A 229 -21.43 19.67 35.99
CA SER A 229 -22.44 20.55 36.57
C SER A 229 -23.59 19.75 37.23
N ALA A 230 -24.35 20.38 38.07
CA ALA A 230 -25.53 19.75 38.71
C ALA A 230 -26.60 19.33 37.67
N GLU A 231 -26.64 19.99 36.52
CA GLU A 231 -27.56 19.64 35.42
C GLU A 231 -27.06 18.39 34.68
N GLU A 232 -25.79 18.32 34.38
CA GLU A 232 -25.16 17.14 33.73
C GLU A 232 -25.27 15.90 34.63
N LEU A 233 -25.05 16.03 35.93
CA LEU A 233 -25.24 14.95 36.89
C LEU A 233 -26.69 14.46 36.93
N ARG A 234 -27.67 15.34 36.92
CA ARG A 234 -29.09 14.96 36.89
C ARG A 234 -29.46 14.26 35.59
N ALA A 235 -28.94 14.75 34.47
CA ALA A 235 -29.15 14.11 33.16
C ALA A 235 -28.53 12.71 33.12
N HIS A 236 -27.34 12.54 33.69
CA HIS A 236 -26.67 11.26 33.81
C HIS A 236 -27.47 10.27 34.67
N GLU A 237 -27.93 10.67 35.86
CA GLU A 237 -28.75 9.82 36.72
C GLU A 237 -30.06 9.40 36.04
N ALA A 238 -30.75 10.33 35.40
CA ALA A 238 -31.97 10.03 34.64
C ALA A 238 -31.72 8.99 33.53
N ARG A 239 -30.56 9.06 32.89
CA ARG A 239 -30.18 8.09 31.88
C ARG A 239 -29.88 6.71 32.46
N LEU A 240 -29.19 6.63 33.59
CA LEU A 240 -29.00 5.40 34.33
C LEU A 240 -30.31 4.76 34.79
N ASP A 241 -31.28 5.55 35.25
CA ASP A 241 -32.61 5.08 35.62
C ASP A 241 -33.38 4.51 34.43
N GLU A 242 -33.19 5.10 33.23
CA GLU A 242 -33.80 4.57 32.00
C GLU A 242 -33.17 3.22 31.59
N ILE A 243 -31.84 3.07 31.75
CA ILE A 243 -31.13 1.82 31.48
C ILE A 243 -31.59 0.74 32.45
N ASP A 244 -31.61 1.02 33.76
CA ASP A 244 -32.03 0.07 34.79
C ASP A 244 -33.47 -0.39 34.59
N ARG A 245 -34.35 0.46 34.07
CA ARG A 245 -35.75 0.06 33.74
C ARG A 245 -35.86 -0.86 32.53
N LYS A 246 -34.86 -0.86 31.64
CA LYS A 246 -34.84 -1.70 30.43
C LYS A 246 -34.03 -2.99 30.58
N CYS A 247 -33.28 -3.10 31.67
CA CYS A 247 -32.44 -4.24 31.97
C CYS A 247 -32.95 -4.95 33.23
N ASP A 248 -32.84 -6.28 33.26
CA ASP A 248 -33.23 -7.06 34.46
C ASP A 248 -32.26 -6.88 35.63
N GLU A 249 -31.14 -6.22 35.42
CA GLU A 249 -30.09 -5.96 36.43
C GLU A 249 -29.71 -4.47 36.46
N ARG A 250 -29.21 -4.01 37.62
CA ARG A 250 -28.64 -2.66 37.76
C ARG A 250 -27.52 -2.44 36.75
N SER A 251 -27.45 -1.25 36.19
CA SER A 251 -26.40 -0.86 35.26
C SER A 251 -24.99 -1.10 35.82
N LEU A 252 -24.07 -1.51 34.97
CA LEU A 252 -22.68 -1.81 35.34
C LEU A 252 -22.04 -0.60 36.05
N TRP A 253 -22.39 0.61 35.63
CA TRP A 253 -21.87 1.86 36.17
C TRP A 253 -22.21 2.08 37.65
N ARG A 254 -23.42 1.72 38.07
CA ARG A 254 -23.84 1.77 39.48
C ARG A 254 -23.22 0.65 40.32
N ARG A 255 -23.00 -0.53 39.71
CA ARG A 255 -22.33 -1.64 40.41
C ARG A 255 -20.86 -1.35 40.71
N VAL A 256 -20.16 -0.64 39.84
CA VAL A 256 -18.74 -0.27 40.03
C VAL A 256 -18.62 0.86 41.09
N GLY A 257 -19.59 1.78 41.16
CA GLY A 257 -19.61 2.85 42.17
C GLY A 257 -19.78 2.35 43.60
N ASP A 258 -20.60 1.31 43.81
CA ASP A 258 -20.86 0.70 45.12
C ASP A 258 -19.68 -0.15 45.66
N SER A 259 -18.62 -0.39 44.85
CA SER A 259 -17.46 -1.21 45.24
C SER A 259 -16.25 -0.41 45.73
N GLN A 260 -16.39 0.90 45.95
CA GLN A 260 -15.29 1.80 46.35
C GLN A 260 -15.52 2.47 47.75
N ASP A 261 -16.48 2.00 48.54
CA ASP A 261 -16.64 2.41 49.98
C ASP A 261 -16.12 1.31 50.93
#